data_e9c27b85c042ed1cf568411c7adac2b7
#
_entry.id   e9c27b85c042ed1cf568411c7adac2b7
#
_cell.length_a   1.000
_cell.length_b   1.000
_cell.length_c   1.000
_cell.angle_alpha   90.00
_cell.angle_beta   90.00
_cell.angle_gamma   90.00
#
_symmetry.space_group_name_H-M   'P 1'
#
loop_
_entity.id
_entity.type
_entity.pdbx_description
1 polymer ?
#
loop_
_entity_poly.entity_id
_entity_poly.type
_entity_poly.pdbx_seq_one_letter_code
_entity_poly.pdbx_strand_id
1 'polypeptide(L)'
;MANKQALRELQSRLAERLQVARTQARGQSWLAVECSGRGFLLPLREAGEIFALAPILPVPHSHRWFAGVANLRGHLHGVVDLAGFLGVKATSASHEPAGREQSRLVGFNQTLDINCTLMVDRLSGLRSEEEVTADADDGVQRPAFVGVRYRDAAGRPWQELKLSELASDEAFLKIVG
;
A
#
# COMPACT_ATOMS: atom_id res chain seq x y z
N MET A 1 -48.06 26.54 -3.98
CA MET A 1 -47.58 25.44 -4.86
C MET A 1 -46.11 25.52 -5.20
N ALA A 2 -45.48 26.67 -5.16
CA ALA A 2 -44.06 26.85 -5.49
C ALA A 2 -43.08 26.12 -4.55
N ASN A 3 -43.45 25.90 -3.28
CA ASN A 3 -42.55 25.34 -2.27
C ASN A 3 -42.31 23.81 -2.39
N LYS A 4 -43.27 23.08 -2.96
CA LYS A 4 -43.15 21.63 -3.18
C LYS A 4 -42.23 21.29 -4.38
N GLN A 5 -42.19 22.17 -5.36
CA GLN A 5 -41.37 21.98 -6.56
C GLN A 5 -39.89 22.27 -6.28
N ALA A 6 -39.63 23.34 -5.54
CA ALA A 6 -38.28 23.69 -5.07
C ALA A 6 -37.70 22.60 -4.14
N LEU A 7 -38.53 21.99 -3.29
CA LEU A 7 -38.09 20.90 -2.41
C LEU A 7 -37.72 19.61 -3.18
N ARG A 8 -38.51 19.30 -4.23
CA ARG A 8 -38.21 18.17 -5.14
C ARG A 8 -36.94 18.37 -5.94
N GLU A 9 -36.72 19.59 -6.45
CA GLU A 9 -35.47 19.91 -7.16
C GLU A 9 -34.24 19.84 -6.25
N LEU A 10 -34.39 20.31 -5.00
CA LEU A 10 -33.32 20.20 -4.00
C LEU A 10 -33.01 18.74 -3.66
N GLN A 11 -34.03 17.90 -3.49
CA GLN A 11 -33.88 16.48 -3.24
C GLN A 11 -33.23 15.74 -4.42
N SER A 12 -33.61 16.07 -5.67
CA SER A 12 -32.97 15.51 -6.87
C SER A 12 -31.51 15.90 -6.98
N ARG A 13 -31.16 17.16 -6.75
CA ARG A 13 -29.77 17.63 -6.76
C ARG A 13 -28.92 17.01 -5.65
N LEU A 14 -29.50 16.79 -4.46
CA LEU A 14 -28.83 16.09 -3.37
C LEU A 14 -28.61 14.62 -3.70
N ALA A 15 -29.61 13.95 -4.28
CA ALA A 15 -29.49 12.56 -4.70
C ALA A 15 -28.43 12.39 -5.80
N GLU A 16 -28.40 13.29 -6.79
CA GLU A 16 -27.37 13.29 -7.83
C GLU A 16 -25.97 13.52 -7.26
N ARG A 17 -25.82 14.49 -6.35
CA ARG A 17 -24.52 14.76 -5.68
C ARG A 17 -24.07 13.59 -4.82
N LEU A 18 -24.99 12.93 -4.10
CA LEU A 18 -24.69 11.73 -3.33
C LEU A 18 -24.32 10.54 -4.24
N GLN A 19 -24.95 10.45 -5.41
CA GLN A 19 -24.63 9.40 -6.36
C GLN A 19 -23.29 9.64 -7.05
N VAL A 20 -22.97 10.88 -7.42
CA VAL A 20 -21.65 11.29 -7.93
C VAL A 20 -20.58 11.10 -6.87
N ALA A 21 -20.82 11.46 -5.62
CA ALA A 21 -19.89 11.23 -4.51
C ALA A 21 -19.67 9.73 -4.24
N ARG A 22 -20.72 8.90 -4.35
CA ARG A 22 -20.61 7.43 -4.26
C ARG A 22 -19.88 6.82 -5.46
N THR A 23 -20.02 7.40 -6.64
CA THR A 23 -19.32 6.94 -7.85
C THR A 23 -17.86 7.40 -7.84
N GLN A 24 -17.57 8.61 -7.34
CA GLN A 24 -16.20 9.07 -7.09
C GLN A 24 -15.53 8.33 -5.95
N ALA A 25 -16.27 7.89 -4.93
CA ALA A 25 -15.77 7.00 -3.88
C ALA A 25 -15.53 5.55 -4.35
N ARG A 26 -15.90 5.19 -5.58
CA ARG A 26 -15.66 3.89 -6.21
C ARG A 26 -14.40 3.82 -7.05
N GLY A 27 -13.73 4.94 -7.28
CA GLY A 27 -12.40 4.97 -7.91
C GLY A 27 -11.38 4.18 -7.09
N GLN A 28 -10.50 3.48 -7.76
CA GLN A 28 -9.39 2.79 -7.10
C GLN A 28 -8.46 3.83 -6.48
N SER A 29 -8.07 3.59 -5.25
CA SER A 29 -7.14 4.44 -4.50
C SER A 29 -6.03 3.60 -3.90
N TRP A 30 -4.85 4.18 -3.80
CA TRP A 30 -3.67 3.52 -3.27
C TRP A 30 -2.96 4.38 -2.23
N LEU A 31 -2.32 3.70 -1.30
CA LEU A 31 -1.26 4.27 -0.49
C LEU A 31 0.04 4.17 -1.29
N ALA A 32 0.64 5.31 -1.61
CA ALA A 32 1.94 5.36 -2.28
C ALA A 32 3.06 5.28 -1.25
N VAL A 33 3.96 4.32 -1.43
CA VAL A 33 5.12 4.08 -0.58
C VAL A 33 6.40 4.01 -1.40
N GLU A 34 7.52 4.26 -0.77
CA GLU A 34 8.83 4.16 -1.41
C GLU A 34 9.73 3.21 -0.65
N CYS A 35 10.43 2.37 -1.41
CA CYS A 35 11.43 1.42 -0.92
C CYS A 35 12.63 1.43 -1.86
N SER A 36 13.82 1.69 -1.33
CA SER A 36 15.08 1.71 -2.10
C SER A 36 15.01 2.58 -3.37
N GLY A 37 14.37 3.74 -3.26
CA GLY A 37 14.20 4.69 -4.36
C GLY A 37 13.14 4.32 -5.39
N ARG A 38 12.44 3.21 -5.22
CA ARG A 38 11.33 2.77 -6.08
C ARG A 38 9.99 3.06 -5.45
N GLY A 39 9.00 3.42 -6.28
CA GLY A 39 7.64 3.69 -5.86
C GLY A 39 6.73 2.48 -6.01
N PHE A 40 5.92 2.22 -4.98
CA PHE A 40 4.92 1.17 -4.97
C PHE A 40 3.56 1.72 -4.57
N LEU A 41 2.51 1.12 -5.10
CA LEU A 41 1.11 1.44 -4.81
C LEU A 41 0.46 0.27 -4.10
N LEU A 42 0.00 0.49 -2.88
CA LEU A 42 -0.73 -0.49 -2.10
C LEU A 42 -2.22 -0.15 -2.15
N PRO A 43 -3.10 -1.05 -2.62
CA PRO A 43 -4.54 -0.78 -2.64
C PRO A 43 -5.02 -0.34 -1.26
N LEU A 44 -5.62 0.85 -1.17
CA LEU A 44 -5.97 1.47 0.12
C LEU A 44 -6.94 0.60 0.93
N ARG A 45 -7.85 -0.11 0.26
CA ARG A 45 -8.79 -1.03 0.90
C ARG A 45 -8.12 -2.29 1.49
N GLU A 46 -6.91 -2.63 1.05
CA GLU A 46 -6.14 -3.79 1.50
C GLU A 46 -5.07 -3.40 2.53
N ALA A 47 -4.67 -2.13 2.54
CA ALA A 47 -3.78 -1.58 3.55
C ALA A 47 -4.53 -1.41 4.89
N GLY A 48 -3.83 -1.70 5.95
CA GLY A 48 -4.32 -1.51 7.31
C GLY A 48 -3.76 -0.25 7.95
N GLU A 49 -3.53 -0.32 9.24
CA GLU A 49 -3.00 0.79 10.01
C GLU A 49 -1.51 1.05 9.67
N ILE A 50 -1.12 2.30 9.77
CA ILE A 50 0.26 2.75 9.59
C ILE A 50 0.86 3.06 10.96
N PHE A 51 2.01 2.46 11.24
CA PHE A 51 2.71 2.66 12.51
C PHE A 51 4.06 3.35 12.27
N ALA A 52 4.51 4.10 13.26
CA ALA A 52 5.90 4.52 13.34
C ALA A 52 6.79 3.28 13.50
N LEU A 53 8.06 3.41 13.11
CA LEU A 53 9.03 2.35 13.33
C LEU A 53 9.15 2.08 14.84
N ALA A 54 8.94 0.84 15.22
CA ALA A 54 9.05 0.36 16.60
C ALA A 54 10.26 -0.59 16.76
N PRO A 55 10.71 -0.87 17.98
CA PRO A 55 11.74 -1.88 18.21
C PRO A 55 11.34 -3.24 17.62
N ILE A 56 12.24 -3.80 16.80
CA ILE A 56 12.04 -5.08 16.12
C ILE A 56 12.92 -6.12 16.79
N LEU A 57 12.32 -7.22 17.20
CA LEU A 57 13.02 -8.36 17.77
C LEU A 57 13.30 -9.38 16.66
N PRO A 58 14.57 -9.61 16.28
CA PRO A 58 14.91 -10.59 15.23
C PRO A 58 14.46 -12.00 15.61
N VAL A 59 14.07 -12.77 14.61
CA VAL A 59 13.73 -14.20 14.78
C VAL A 59 14.84 -15.05 14.15
N PRO A 60 15.47 -15.95 14.90
CA PRO A 60 16.51 -16.82 14.36
C PRO A 60 15.99 -17.72 13.24
N HIS A 61 16.87 -18.07 12.30
CA HIS A 61 16.57 -18.96 11.18
C HIS A 61 15.45 -18.48 10.25
N SER A 62 15.19 -17.18 10.22
CA SER A 62 14.29 -16.56 9.26
C SER A 62 15.03 -16.00 8.05
N HIS A 63 14.32 -15.80 6.95
CA HIS A 63 14.87 -15.11 5.79
C HIS A 63 15.30 -13.69 6.13
N ARG A 64 16.32 -13.16 5.44
CA ARG A 64 16.88 -11.82 5.69
C ARG A 64 15.85 -10.69 5.51
N TRP A 65 14.86 -10.89 4.67
CA TRP A 65 13.79 -9.93 4.46
C TRP A 65 12.74 -9.93 5.58
N PHE A 66 12.69 -10.99 6.40
CA PHE A 66 11.87 -11.00 7.60
C PHE A 66 12.66 -10.34 8.74
N ALA A 67 12.38 -9.06 8.99
CA ALA A 67 13.14 -8.27 9.96
C ALA A 67 12.96 -8.78 11.41
N GLY A 68 11.83 -9.41 11.70
CA GLY A 68 11.53 -9.94 13.02
C GLY A 68 10.08 -9.67 13.43
N VAL A 69 9.86 -9.49 14.72
CA VAL A 69 8.55 -9.20 15.29
C VAL A 69 8.59 -7.90 16.09
N ALA A 70 7.50 -7.16 16.09
CA ALA A 70 7.34 -5.92 16.86
C ALA A 70 6.02 -5.91 17.59
N ASN A 71 6.01 -5.31 18.79
CA ASN A 71 4.76 -5.03 19.50
C ASN A 71 4.21 -3.69 19.03
N LEU A 72 3.05 -3.73 18.37
CA LEU A 72 2.36 -2.56 17.86
C LEU A 72 1.02 -2.46 18.56
N ARG A 73 0.86 -1.45 19.42
CA ARG A 73 -0.34 -1.22 20.23
C ARG A 73 -0.81 -2.44 21.04
N GLY A 74 0.14 -3.18 21.59
CA GLY A 74 -0.16 -4.37 22.41
C GLY A 74 -0.36 -5.66 21.62
N HIS A 75 -0.24 -5.63 20.31
CA HIS A 75 -0.31 -6.80 19.44
C HIS A 75 1.03 -7.12 18.79
N LEU A 76 1.36 -8.38 18.72
CA LEU A 76 2.59 -8.85 18.08
C LEU A 76 2.37 -8.96 16.57
N HIS A 77 3.22 -8.28 15.80
CA HIS A 77 3.20 -8.30 14.34
C HIS A 77 4.54 -8.78 13.79
N GLY A 78 4.50 -9.57 12.74
CA GLY A 78 5.67 -9.82 11.91
C GLY A 78 6.04 -8.54 11.14
N VAL A 79 7.33 -8.30 10.97
CA VAL A 79 7.85 -7.16 10.21
C VAL A 79 8.64 -7.66 9.03
N VAL A 80 8.18 -7.31 7.83
CA VAL A 80 8.82 -7.66 6.57
C VAL A 80 9.47 -6.41 5.99
N ASP A 81 10.77 -6.50 5.69
CA ASP A 81 11.45 -5.52 4.85
C ASP A 81 10.98 -5.70 3.40
N LEU A 82 10.12 -4.80 2.94
CA LEU A 82 9.53 -4.90 1.61
C LEU A 82 10.58 -4.88 0.50
N ALA A 83 11.57 -4.01 0.61
CA ALA A 83 12.67 -3.94 -0.36
C ALA A 83 13.46 -5.24 -0.41
N GLY A 84 13.76 -5.81 0.76
CA GLY A 84 14.45 -7.10 0.89
C GLY A 84 13.65 -8.25 0.29
N PHE A 85 12.34 -8.31 0.56
CA PHE A 85 11.46 -9.35 0.00
C PHE A 85 11.36 -9.27 -1.53
N LEU A 86 11.21 -8.07 -2.07
CA LEU A 86 11.13 -7.85 -3.52
C LEU A 86 12.48 -7.95 -4.23
N GLY A 87 13.58 -8.11 -3.49
CA GLY A 87 14.93 -8.14 -4.08
C GLY A 87 15.35 -6.81 -4.73
N VAL A 88 14.75 -5.70 -4.28
CA VAL A 88 15.05 -4.36 -4.80
C VAL A 88 16.38 -3.91 -4.21
N LYS A 89 17.39 -3.72 -5.07
CA LYS A 89 18.68 -3.19 -4.65
C LYS A 89 18.55 -1.72 -4.27
N ALA A 90 19.09 -1.37 -3.10
CA ALA A 90 19.22 0.04 -2.70
C ALA A 90 20.01 0.79 -3.78
N THR A 91 19.47 1.87 -4.30
CA THR A 91 20.27 2.86 -4.99
C THR A 91 21.14 3.53 -3.92
N SER A 92 22.42 3.65 -4.18
CA SER A 92 23.47 4.09 -3.24
C SER A 92 23.22 5.43 -2.51
N ALA A 93 22.12 6.11 -2.78
CA ALA A 93 21.70 7.35 -2.13
C ALA A 93 20.79 7.17 -0.90
N SER A 94 20.34 5.96 -0.56
CA SER A 94 19.32 5.73 0.48
C SER A 94 19.86 5.19 1.81
N HIS A 95 21.18 5.17 2.01
CA HIS A 95 21.80 4.68 3.25
C HIS A 95 22.18 5.78 4.25
N GLU A 96 21.62 6.98 4.12
CA GLU A 96 21.81 8.00 5.12
C GLU A 96 20.98 7.72 6.39
N PRO A 97 21.57 7.96 7.60
CA PRO A 97 20.84 7.75 8.86
C PRO A 97 19.55 8.59 8.99
N ALA A 98 19.41 9.64 8.20
CA ALA A 98 18.18 10.45 8.09
C ALA A 98 16.98 9.70 7.52
N GLY A 99 17.16 8.58 6.81
CA GLY A 99 16.09 7.80 6.22
C GLY A 99 15.24 7.03 7.22
N ARG A 100 15.80 6.63 8.37
CA ARG A 100 15.09 5.81 9.36
C ARG A 100 13.95 6.52 10.06
N GLU A 101 14.02 7.84 10.22
CA GLU A 101 12.94 8.62 10.84
C GLU A 101 11.68 8.68 9.98
N GLN A 102 11.82 8.53 8.68
CA GLN A 102 10.71 8.52 7.72
C GLN A 102 10.13 7.13 7.51
N SER A 103 10.85 6.08 7.91
CA SER A 103 10.39 4.70 7.77
C SER A 103 9.10 4.47 8.53
N ARG A 104 8.22 3.67 7.92
CA ARG A 104 6.91 3.34 8.49
C ARG A 104 6.66 1.85 8.33
N LEU A 105 5.78 1.36 9.19
CA LEU A 105 5.25 0.00 9.12
C LEU A 105 3.80 0.10 8.63
N VAL A 106 3.52 -0.50 7.48
CA VAL A 106 2.18 -0.54 6.90
C VAL A 106 1.58 -1.91 7.19
N GLY A 107 0.52 -1.94 8.00
CA GLY A 107 -0.21 -3.16 8.31
C GLY A 107 -1.07 -3.62 7.13
N PHE A 108 -1.50 -4.87 7.18
CA PHE A 108 -2.52 -5.42 6.30
C PHE A 108 -3.90 -5.13 6.89
N ASN A 109 -4.90 -4.95 6.03
CA ASN A 109 -6.28 -4.84 6.49
C ASN A 109 -6.66 -6.11 7.27
N GLN A 110 -7.41 -5.95 8.35
CA GLN A 110 -7.83 -7.05 9.22
C GLN A 110 -8.60 -8.16 8.49
N THR A 111 -9.27 -7.82 7.39
CA THR A 111 -9.99 -8.80 6.56
C THR A 111 -9.06 -9.80 5.86
N LEU A 112 -7.76 -9.50 5.76
CA LEU A 112 -6.77 -10.39 5.17
C LEU A 112 -6.22 -11.42 6.17
N ASP A 113 -6.61 -11.32 7.44
CA ASP A 113 -6.31 -12.28 8.52
C ASP A 113 -4.81 -12.63 8.65
N ILE A 114 -3.96 -11.61 8.51
CA ILE A 114 -2.51 -11.76 8.68
C ILE A 114 -1.95 -10.67 9.61
N ASN A 115 -1.25 -11.08 10.67
CA ASN A 115 -0.60 -10.17 11.61
C ASN A 115 0.83 -9.84 11.13
N CYS A 116 0.89 -9.05 10.07
CA CYS A 116 2.15 -8.66 9.45
C CYS A 116 2.12 -7.17 9.09
N THR A 117 3.29 -6.58 9.04
CA THR A 117 3.52 -5.22 8.54
C THR A 117 4.64 -5.21 7.52
N LEU A 118 4.52 -4.32 6.56
CA LEU A 118 5.55 -4.04 5.57
C LEU A 118 6.36 -2.82 6.02
N MET A 119 7.65 -2.98 6.21
CA MET A 119 8.56 -1.87 6.48
C MET A 119 8.89 -1.19 5.15
N VAL A 120 8.59 0.10 5.06
CA VAL A 120 8.84 0.96 3.90
C VAL A 120 9.71 2.13 4.30
N ASP A 121 10.49 2.69 3.36
CA ASP A 121 11.40 3.79 3.66
C ASP A 121 10.65 5.09 3.94
N ARG A 122 9.57 5.34 3.19
CA ARG A 122 8.67 6.48 3.44
C ARG A 122 7.32 6.32 2.77
N LEU A 123 6.37 7.13 3.24
CA LEU A 123 5.07 7.31 2.59
C LEU A 123 5.15 8.47 1.60
N SER A 124 4.52 8.31 0.44
CA SER A 124 4.41 9.35 -0.59
C SER A 124 2.96 9.84 -0.79
N GLY A 125 2.10 9.60 0.19
CA GLY A 125 0.72 10.04 0.20
C GLY A 125 -0.25 9.07 -0.45
N LEU A 126 -1.43 9.56 -0.75
CA LEU A 126 -2.47 8.80 -1.45
C LEU A 126 -2.42 9.10 -2.95
N ARG A 127 -2.84 8.13 -3.74
CA ARG A 127 -3.04 8.29 -5.19
C ARG A 127 -4.42 7.77 -5.56
N SER A 128 -5.10 8.50 -6.43
CA SER A 128 -6.34 8.08 -7.03
C SER A 128 -6.12 7.62 -8.47
N GLU A 129 -7.10 6.93 -9.02
CA GLU A 129 -7.09 6.47 -10.41
C GLU A 129 -6.93 7.61 -11.42
N GLU A 130 -7.37 8.83 -11.06
CA GLU A 130 -7.25 10.02 -11.90
C GLU A 130 -5.83 10.60 -11.93
N GLU A 131 -5.00 10.30 -10.93
CA GLU A 131 -3.65 10.85 -10.78
C GLU A 131 -2.57 9.97 -11.43
N VAL A 132 -2.92 8.76 -11.84
CA VAL A 132 -1.98 7.79 -12.40
C VAL A 132 -2.54 7.19 -13.69
N THR A 133 -1.65 6.86 -14.61
CA THR A 133 -1.98 6.21 -15.89
C THR A 133 -1.33 4.83 -15.92
N ALA A 134 -2.11 3.81 -16.27
CA ALA A 134 -1.58 2.47 -16.41
C ALA A 134 -0.62 2.37 -17.61
N ASP A 135 0.53 1.75 -17.40
CA ASP A 135 1.43 1.35 -18.48
C ASP A 135 0.82 0.19 -19.27
N ALA A 136 1.22 0.06 -20.54
CA ALA A 136 0.87 -1.11 -21.34
C ALA A 136 1.45 -2.39 -20.72
N ASP A 137 0.72 -3.49 -20.84
CA ASP A 137 1.20 -4.81 -20.44
C ASP A 137 2.41 -5.18 -21.30
N ASP A 138 3.52 -5.50 -20.63
CA ASP A 138 4.78 -5.91 -21.29
C ASP A 138 4.85 -7.43 -21.53
N GLY A 139 3.80 -8.18 -21.19
CA GLY A 139 3.70 -9.63 -21.35
C GLY A 139 4.64 -10.43 -20.44
N VAL A 140 5.31 -9.78 -19.49
CA VAL A 140 6.21 -10.45 -18.55
C VAL A 140 5.43 -11.12 -17.44
N GLN A 141 5.60 -12.42 -17.28
CA GLN A 141 4.98 -13.17 -16.19
C GLN A 141 5.58 -12.75 -14.85
N ARG A 142 4.72 -12.33 -13.93
CA ARG A 142 5.07 -11.89 -12.57
C ARG A 142 4.26 -12.65 -11.53
N PRO A 143 4.73 -12.70 -10.26
CA PRO A 143 3.91 -13.21 -9.16
C PRO A 143 2.54 -12.52 -9.09
N ALA A 144 1.52 -13.23 -8.60
CA ALA A 144 0.13 -12.73 -8.55
C ALA A 144 -0.03 -11.42 -7.78
N PHE A 145 0.80 -11.19 -6.75
CA PHE A 145 0.78 -9.95 -5.97
C PHE A 145 1.34 -8.73 -6.71
N VAL A 146 2.07 -8.91 -7.81
CA VAL A 146 2.56 -7.81 -8.66
C VAL A 146 1.46 -7.43 -9.62
N GLY A 147 0.84 -6.28 -9.39
CA GLY A 147 -0.25 -5.75 -10.21
C GLY A 147 0.24 -4.91 -11.39
N VAL A 148 -0.59 -3.97 -11.78
CA VAL A 148 -0.33 -3.07 -12.90
C VAL A 148 0.78 -2.07 -12.56
N ARG A 149 1.57 -1.70 -13.54
CA ARG A 149 2.48 -0.56 -13.43
C ARG A 149 1.77 0.70 -13.87
N TYR A 150 1.93 1.74 -13.09
CA TYR A 150 1.36 3.05 -13.35
C TYR A 150 2.45 4.10 -13.51
N ARG A 151 2.09 5.23 -14.11
CA ARG A 151 2.91 6.46 -14.13
C ARG A 151 2.10 7.62 -13.61
N ASP A 152 2.76 8.47 -12.82
CA ASP A 152 2.18 9.73 -12.40
C ASP A 152 2.34 10.83 -13.47
N ALA A 153 1.81 12.03 -13.19
CA ALA A 153 1.88 13.18 -14.10
C ALA A 153 3.33 13.61 -14.42
N ALA A 154 4.29 13.31 -13.55
CA ALA A 154 5.71 13.56 -13.76
C ALA A 154 6.41 12.44 -14.55
N GLY A 155 5.69 11.38 -14.95
CA GLY A 155 6.23 10.21 -15.65
C GLY A 155 6.96 9.21 -14.76
N ARG A 156 6.90 9.38 -13.43
CA ARG A 156 7.54 8.46 -12.49
C ARG A 156 6.76 7.14 -12.46
N PRO A 157 7.46 5.99 -12.56
CA PRO A 157 6.82 4.69 -12.49
C PRO A 157 6.46 4.32 -11.05
N TRP A 158 5.29 3.69 -10.90
CA TRP A 158 4.75 3.12 -9.67
C TRP A 158 4.29 1.69 -9.91
N GLN A 159 4.74 0.75 -9.11
CA GLN A 159 4.34 -0.64 -9.21
C GLN A 159 3.26 -0.96 -8.18
N GLU A 160 2.09 -1.39 -8.65
CA GLU A 160 1.06 -1.88 -7.74
C GLU A 160 1.48 -3.21 -7.11
N LEU A 161 1.24 -3.34 -5.80
CA LEU A 161 1.37 -4.58 -5.05
C LEU A 161 0.04 -4.91 -4.38
N LYS A 162 -0.58 -6.00 -4.79
CA LYS A 162 -1.84 -6.49 -4.24
C LYS A 162 -1.58 -7.19 -2.92
N LEU A 163 -1.98 -6.57 -1.81
CA LEU A 163 -1.71 -7.12 -0.47
C LEU A 163 -2.52 -8.39 -0.20
N SER A 164 -3.71 -8.52 -0.79
CA SER A 164 -4.51 -9.75 -0.71
C SER A 164 -3.81 -10.95 -1.32
N GLU A 165 -3.17 -10.76 -2.48
CA GLU A 165 -2.37 -11.81 -3.14
C GLU A 165 -1.07 -12.08 -2.39
N LEU A 166 -0.44 -11.02 -1.86
CA LEU A 166 0.78 -11.14 -1.07
C LEU A 166 0.53 -11.94 0.22
N ALA A 167 -0.60 -11.70 0.89
CA ALA A 167 -1.00 -12.43 2.09
C ALA A 167 -1.23 -13.93 1.87
N SER A 168 -1.38 -14.35 0.61
CA SER A 168 -1.58 -15.75 0.20
C SER A 168 -0.36 -16.32 -0.55
N ASP A 169 0.68 -15.52 -0.76
CA ASP A 169 1.87 -15.94 -1.51
C ASP A 169 2.75 -16.88 -0.68
N GLU A 170 3.09 -18.04 -1.24
CA GLU A 170 3.88 -19.06 -0.53
C GLU A 170 5.26 -18.58 -0.12
N ALA A 171 5.93 -17.79 -0.96
CA ALA A 171 7.25 -17.27 -0.66
C ALA A 171 7.19 -16.23 0.47
N PHE A 172 6.12 -15.42 0.50
CA PHE A 172 5.89 -14.44 1.56
C PHE A 172 5.55 -15.10 2.91
N LEU A 173 4.78 -16.18 2.90
CA LEU A 173 4.39 -16.91 4.12
C LEU A 173 5.51 -17.80 4.66
N LYS A 174 6.44 -18.22 3.82
CA LYS A 174 7.58 -19.05 4.23
C LYS A 174 8.69 -18.19 4.80
N ILE A 175 8.54 -17.76 6.05
CA ILE A 175 9.52 -16.90 6.73
C ILE A 175 10.78 -17.65 7.21
N VAL A 176 10.73 -18.96 7.34
CA VAL A 176 11.84 -19.81 7.74
C VAL A 176 12.71 -20.12 6.53
N GLY A 177 14.01 -19.84 6.62
CA GLY A 177 15.01 -20.07 5.58
C GLY A 177 15.85 -21.30 5.78
#